data_8c1e936e8118598aa7eb4b5e9d16bc22
#
_entry.id   8c1e936e8118598aa7eb4b5e9d16bc22
#
_cell.length_a   1.000
_cell.length_b   1.000
_cell.length_c   1.000
_cell.angle_alpha   90.00
_cell.angle_beta   90.00
_cell.angle_gamma   90.00
#
_symmetry.space_group_name_H-M   'P 1'
#
loop_
_entity.id
_entity.type
_entity.pdbx_description
1 polymer ?
#
loop_
_entity_poly.entity_id
_entity_poly.type
_entity_poly.pdbx_seq_one_letter_code
_entity_poly.pdbx_strand_id
1 'polypeptide(L)'
;MIVRSNYMNMLKTYRDVPLVKILAGIRRCGKSTILDMLRDDLLKSGIAADHIISMRYTSEDFDDGMTDKDMYDGIKGQMTGEGRYYLLLDEVQEIEDWEKAVNSLLENANTDIYVTGSNSKLMSSEISTYLTGRYIFIPVYTLSFAEYLEFKKSDSRSPKELLNEYIRLGGFPIVALSNFDERSAYQIVEGIYNSVITNDITKRHNITNFDLFNRVVKYIVENVGKTFSANAIAKFLKSEGRSLSVEAVYNYLNWLEKAFVIYRCQRYDLQGKSVLKTQEKFYLADASLKYCIMGFNPKSIAAMLENIVYFELRRRGYEVYIGKNGTKEIDFVAVQRDERIYVQVCRRLPEESDREIANLLEIKDHYPKYVVTLDELAAGNVNGVKIVHLVDFLVSDTY
;
A
#
# COMPACT_ATOMS: atom_id res chain seq x y z
N MET A 1 4.79 -19.95 10.45
CA MET A 1 4.35 -18.65 9.94
C MET A 1 5.58 -17.87 9.51
N ILE A 2 5.60 -17.27 8.32
CA ILE A 2 6.74 -16.48 7.83
C ILE A 2 6.62 -15.09 8.41
N VAL A 3 7.66 -14.63 9.09
CA VAL A 3 7.62 -13.36 9.85
C VAL A 3 7.88 -12.18 8.93
N ARG A 4 6.99 -11.18 8.97
CA ARG A 4 7.19 -9.88 8.32
C ARG A 4 8.00 -8.95 9.24
N SER A 5 9.32 -9.12 9.22
CA SER A 5 10.24 -8.54 10.21
C SER A 5 10.15 -7.02 10.33
N ASN A 6 9.96 -6.30 9.22
CA ASN A 6 9.85 -4.85 9.23
C ASN A 6 8.67 -4.35 10.06
N TYR A 7 7.49 -4.99 9.90
CA TYR A 7 6.31 -4.64 10.69
C TYR A 7 6.48 -5.03 12.15
N MET A 8 7.04 -6.21 12.42
CA MET A 8 7.28 -6.65 13.80
C MET A 8 8.26 -5.75 14.53
N ASN A 9 9.34 -5.30 13.88
CA ASN A 9 10.30 -4.35 14.45
C ASN A 9 9.63 -3.00 14.74
N MET A 10 8.81 -2.51 13.81
CA MET A 10 8.06 -1.27 13.99
C MET A 10 7.08 -1.37 15.17
N LEU A 11 6.32 -2.47 15.28
CA LEU A 11 5.41 -2.69 16.40
C LEU A 11 6.14 -2.80 17.74
N LYS A 12 7.33 -3.43 17.77
CA LYS A 12 8.18 -3.47 18.96
C LYS A 12 8.68 -2.09 19.40
N THR A 13 9.02 -1.22 18.44
CA THR A 13 9.45 0.15 18.73
C THR A 13 8.37 0.95 19.46
N TYR A 14 7.09 0.70 19.11
CA TYR A 14 5.96 1.42 19.72
C TYR A 14 5.24 0.63 20.80
N ARG A 15 5.73 -0.54 21.21
CA ARG A 15 5.18 -1.30 22.34
C ARG A 15 5.24 -0.47 23.61
N ASP A 16 4.18 -0.54 24.39
CA ASP A 16 4.04 0.15 25.70
C ASP A 16 4.04 1.69 25.63
N VAL A 17 4.10 2.26 24.43
CA VAL A 17 3.90 3.68 24.22
C VAL A 17 2.40 3.99 24.22
N PRO A 18 1.92 5.06 24.91
CA PRO A 18 0.50 5.40 25.03
C PRO A 18 -0.06 5.99 23.72
N LEU A 19 0.04 5.22 22.66
CA LEU A 19 -0.45 5.50 21.31
C LEU A 19 -1.23 4.30 20.78
N VAL A 20 -2.28 4.55 20.03
CA VAL A 20 -2.96 3.51 19.25
C VAL A 20 -2.16 3.20 17.99
N LYS A 21 -1.81 1.93 17.76
CA LYS A 21 -1.09 1.47 16.56
C LYS A 21 -2.12 1.03 15.53
N ILE A 22 -2.26 1.81 14.46
CA ILE A 22 -3.25 1.60 13.41
C ILE A 22 -2.57 0.96 12.19
N LEU A 23 -2.86 -0.32 11.93
CA LEU A 23 -2.38 -1.05 10.76
C LEU A 23 -3.45 -1.02 9.67
N ALA A 24 -3.22 -0.31 8.59
CA ALA A 24 -4.20 -0.20 7.52
C ALA A 24 -3.59 -0.50 6.14
N GLY A 25 -4.40 -1.09 5.27
CA GLY A 25 -4.00 -1.48 3.92
C GLY A 25 -5.06 -2.33 3.24
N ILE A 26 -4.86 -2.62 1.96
CA ILE A 26 -5.80 -3.40 1.15
C ILE A 26 -6.19 -4.74 1.82
N ARG A 27 -7.39 -5.23 1.57
CA ARG A 27 -7.81 -6.57 2.03
C ARG A 27 -6.79 -7.64 1.60
N ARG A 28 -6.57 -8.63 2.48
CA ARG A 28 -5.64 -9.77 2.25
C ARG A 28 -4.15 -9.39 2.10
N CYS A 29 -3.72 -8.18 2.45
CA CYS A 29 -2.29 -7.84 2.50
C CYS A 29 -1.56 -8.39 3.74
N GLY A 30 -2.27 -9.00 4.69
CA GLY A 30 -1.69 -9.71 5.84
C GLY A 30 -1.79 -8.97 7.18
N LYS A 31 -2.70 -7.99 7.35
CA LYS A 31 -2.89 -7.24 8.61
C LYS A 31 -3.21 -8.13 9.80
N SER A 32 -4.25 -8.96 9.68
CA SER A 32 -4.66 -9.91 10.73
C SER A 32 -3.52 -10.87 11.11
N THR A 33 -2.77 -11.34 10.11
CA THR A 33 -1.60 -12.21 10.34
C THR A 33 -0.48 -11.49 11.10
N ILE A 34 -0.30 -10.17 10.89
CA ILE A 34 0.65 -9.38 11.68
C ILE A 34 0.18 -9.27 13.14
N LEU A 35 -1.12 -9.12 13.41
CA LEU A 35 -1.64 -9.18 14.78
C LEU A 35 -1.42 -10.56 15.42
N ASP A 36 -1.64 -11.65 14.67
CA ASP A 36 -1.36 -13.01 15.15
C ASP A 36 0.13 -13.18 15.49
N MET A 37 1.04 -12.67 14.64
CA MET A 37 2.49 -12.65 14.92
C MET A 37 2.82 -11.85 16.16
N LEU A 38 2.17 -10.70 16.36
CA LEU A 38 2.35 -9.87 17.55
C LEU A 38 1.88 -10.60 18.81
N ARG A 39 0.74 -11.27 18.74
CA ARG A 39 0.24 -12.12 19.83
C ARG A 39 1.26 -13.18 20.23
N ASP A 40 1.80 -13.91 19.25
CA ASP A 40 2.83 -14.92 19.48
C ASP A 40 4.10 -14.32 20.10
N ASP A 41 4.51 -13.11 19.67
CA ASP A 41 5.67 -12.41 20.21
C ASP A 41 5.45 -11.94 21.67
N LEU A 42 4.25 -11.44 21.98
CA LEU A 42 3.85 -11.08 23.35
C LEU A 42 3.89 -12.29 24.29
N LEU A 43 3.31 -13.41 23.88
CA LEU A 43 3.35 -14.67 24.66
C LEU A 43 4.80 -15.14 24.88
N LYS A 44 5.65 -15.13 23.85
CA LYS A 44 7.07 -15.47 23.96
C LYS A 44 7.85 -14.49 24.86
N SER A 45 7.40 -13.25 24.96
CA SER A 45 7.99 -12.24 25.86
C SER A 45 7.51 -12.40 27.31
N GLY A 46 6.70 -13.40 27.63
CA GLY A 46 6.24 -13.71 28.98
C GLY A 46 4.95 -12.99 29.39
N ILE A 47 4.24 -12.33 28.47
CA ILE A 47 2.93 -11.74 28.75
C ILE A 47 1.92 -12.88 28.91
N ALA A 48 1.14 -12.86 29.99
CA ALA A 48 0.13 -13.86 30.27
C ALA A 48 -1.01 -13.81 29.23
N ALA A 49 -1.53 -14.96 28.84
CA ALA A 49 -2.50 -15.06 27.76
C ALA A 49 -3.82 -14.31 28.05
N ASP A 50 -4.22 -14.23 29.30
CA ASP A 50 -5.39 -13.50 29.80
C ASP A 50 -5.20 -11.97 29.77
N HIS A 51 -3.97 -11.51 29.60
CA HIS A 51 -3.64 -10.10 29.38
C HIS A 51 -3.57 -9.71 27.88
N ILE A 52 -3.85 -10.65 26.97
CA ILE A 52 -3.89 -10.41 25.52
C ILE A 52 -5.30 -10.63 25.02
N ILE A 53 -6.03 -9.53 24.79
CA ILE A 53 -7.41 -9.57 24.28
C ILE A 53 -7.37 -9.41 22.77
N SER A 54 -7.82 -10.44 22.04
CA SER A 54 -7.87 -10.45 20.57
C SER A 54 -9.33 -10.53 20.13
N MET A 55 -9.78 -9.53 19.36
CA MET A 55 -11.13 -9.47 18.81
C MET A 55 -11.08 -9.25 17.30
N ARG A 56 -11.90 -10.01 16.55
CA ARG A 56 -12.02 -9.89 15.09
C ARG A 56 -13.47 -9.57 14.73
N TYR A 57 -13.74 -8.31 14.41
CA TYR A 57 -15.09 -7.78 14.20
C TYR A 57 -15.77 -8.18 12.87
N THR A 58 -15.14 -9.04 12.08
CA THR A 58 -15.73 -9.68 10.89
C THR A 58 -16.18 -11.12 11.14
N SER A 59 -16.07 -11.63 12.39
CA SER A 59 -16.51 -12.97 12.71
C SER A 59 -18.00 -13.00 13.03
N GLU A 60 -18.63 -14.17 12.87
CA GLU A 60 -20.05 -14.39 13.23
C GLU A 60 -20.31 -14.29 14.75
N ASP A 61 -19.24 -14.16 15.55
CA ASP A 61 -19.35 -13.95 16.99
C ASP A 61 -19.82 -12.52 17.37
N PHE A 62 -19.87 -11.62 16.39
CA PHE A 62 -20.27 -10.23 16.59
C PHE A 62 -21.51 -9.93 15.75
N ASP A 63 -22.55 -9.42 16.40
CA ASP A 63 -23.81 -9.06 15.77
C ASP A 63 -23.67 -7.84 14.84
N ASP A 64 -24.36 -7.88 13.70
CA ASP A 64 -24.56 -6.71 12.87
C ASP A 64 -25.30 -5.62 13.68
N GLY A 65 -24.59 -4.51 13.98
CA GLY A 65 -25.14 -3.40 14.77
C GLY A 65 -24.51 -3.22 16.15
N MET A 66 -23.41 -3.92 16.45
CA MET A 66 -22.61 -3.65 17.64
C MET A 66 -22.18 -2.17 17.68
N THR A 67 -22.37 -1.53 18.83
CA THR A 67 -22.02 -0.14 19.07
C THR A 67 -20.60 0.00 19.67
N ASP A 68 -20.07 1.22 19.67
CA ASP A 68 -18.84 1.58 20.38
C ASP A 68 -18.92 1.21 21.88
N LYS A 69 -20.11 1.36 22.51
CA LYS A 69 -20.33 0.98 23.89
C LYS A 69 -20.25 -0.53 24.10
N ASP A 70 -20.87 -1.32 23.22
CA ASP A 70 -20.80 -2.79 23.30
C ASP A 70 -19.35 -3.27 23.13
N MET A 71 -18.60 -2.65 22.23
CA MET A 71 -17.16 -2.89 22.06
C MET A 71 -16.38 -2.58 23.34
N TYR A 72 -16.61 -1.40 23.94
CA TYR A 72 -15.97 -1.00 25.19
C TYR A 72 -16.30 -1.97 26.34
N ASP A 73 -17.58 -2.24 26.57
CA ASP A 73 -18.05 -3.10 27.67
C ASP A 73 -17.55 -4.54 27.49
N GLY A 74 -17.56 -5.07 26.27
CA GLY A 74 -17.06 -6.40 25.95
C GLY A 74 -15.55 -6.56 26.19
N ILE A 75 -14.74 -5.54 25.90
CA ILE A 75 -13.30 -5.53 26.20
C ILE A 75 -13.09 -5.39 27.72
N LYS A 76 -13.76 -4.45 28.37
CA LYS A 76 -13.64 -4.22 29.82
C LYS A 76 -14.05 -5.45 30.62
N GLY A 77 -15.07 -6.18 30.20
CA GLY A 77 -15.49 -7.42 30.86
C GLY A 77 -14.45 -8.53 30.88
N GLN A 78 -13.51 -8.52 29.92
CA GLN A 78 -12.39 -9.45 29.86
C GLN A 78 -11.17 -8.98 30.68
N MET A 79 -11.12 -7.73 31.11
CA MET A 79 -10.01 -7.18 31.90
C MET A 79 -10.24 -7.43 33.39
N THR A 80 -10.03 -8.67 33.85
CA THR A 80 -10.38 -9.12 35.21
C THR A 80 -9.22 -9.02 36.22
N GLY A 81 -7.98 -8.77 35.75
CA GLY A 81 -6.79 -8.70 36.59
C GLY A 81 -6.17 -7.31 36.69
N GLU A 82 -5.14 -7.19 37.50
CA GLU A 82 -4.27 -6.01 37.56
C GLU A 82 -3.19 -6.10 36.49
N GLY A 83 -2.69 -4.96 36.01
CA GLY A 83 -1.59 -4.90 35.06
C GLY A 83 -1.99 -4.31 33.72
N ARG A 84 -1.11 -4.46 32.73
CA ARG A 84 -1.32 -3.94 31.37
C ARG A 84 -1.93 -5.00 30.49
N TYR A 85 -2.93 -4.59 29.70
CA TYR A 85 -3.59 -5.41 28.69
C TYR A 85 -3.16 -4.99 27.30
N TYR A 86 -2.94 -5.98 26.43
CA TYR A 86 -2.64 -5.79 25.00
C TYR A 86 -3.90 -6.09 24.19
N LEU A 87 -4.44 -5.06 23.52
CA LEU A 87 -5.68 -5.17 22.76
C LEU A 87 -5.34 -5.30 21.27
N LEU A 88 -5.68 -6.45 20.67
CA LEU A 88 -5.46 -6.76 19.26
C LEU A 88 -6.83 -6.78 18.56
N LEU A 89 -7.23 -5.65 17.98
CA LEU A 89 -8.57 -5.40 17.47
C LEU A 89 -8.56 -5.40 15.95
N ASP A 90 -9.08 -6.46 15.32
CA ASP A 90 -9.01 -6.68 13.88
C ASP A 90 -10.28 -6.19 13.17
N GLU A 91 -10.10 -5.41 12.07
CA GLU A 91 -11.14 -4.82 11.22
C GLU A 91 -12.14 -3.93 12.00
N VAL A 92 -11.61 -3.04 12.87
CA VAL A 92 -12.43 -2.17 13.75
C VAL A 92 -13.42 -1.26 13.04
N GLN A 93 -13.20 -0.96 11.74
CA GLN A 93 -14.12 -0.13 10.96
C GLN A 93 -15.50 -0.77 10.71
N GLU A 94 -15.70 -2.01 11.11
CA GLU A 94 -17.03 -2.66 11.09
C GLU A 94 -17.89 -2.17 12.26
N ILE A 95 -17.31 -1.58 13.31
CA ILE A 95 -18.02 -0.96 14.43
C ILE A 95 -18.18 0.54 14.17
N GLU A 96 -19.40 1.05 14.28
CA GLU A 96 -19.66 2.49 14.18
C GLU A 96 -19.08 3.22 15.39
N ASP A 97 -18.44 4.37 15.18
CA ASP A 97 -17.83 5.20 16.23
C ASP A 97 -16.76 4.46 17.09
N TRP A 98 -16.14 3.40 16.58
CA TRP A 98 -15.13 2.60 17.28
C TRP A 98 -14.01 3.45 17.92
N GLU A 99 -13.72 4.63 17.36
CA GLU A 99 -12.73 5.58 17.86
C GLU A 99 -13.02 6.05 19.28
N LYS A 100 -14.31 6.17 19.64
CA LYS A 100 -14.75 6.57 20.98
C LYS A 100 -14.43 5.48 22.01
N ALA A 101 -14.71 4.22 21.68
CA ALA A 101 -14.39 3.07 22.52
C ALA A 101 -12.88 2.95 22.73
N VAL A 102 -12.09 3.02 21.64
CA VAL A 102 -10.63 2.93 21.70
C VAL A 102 -10.02 4.09 22.50
N ASN A 103 -10.51 5.31 22.31
CA ASN A 103 -10.07 6.46 23.09
C ASN A 103 -10.34 6.27 24.59
N SER A 104 -11.55 5.80 24.95
CA SER A 104 -11.92 5.55 26.34
C SER A 104 -11.05 4.44 26.96
N LEU A 105 -10.72 3.39 26.21
CA LEU A 105 -9.80 2.33 26.66
C LEU A 105 -8.39 2.84 26.86
N LEU A 106 -7.91 3.74 25.98
CA LEU A 106 -6.59 4.35 26.09
C LEU A 106 -6.47 5.27 27.33
N GLU A 107 -7.53 6.01 27.65
CA GLU A 107 -7.54 6.97 28.76
C GLU A 107 -7.78 6.34 30.12
N ASN A 108 -8.71 5.38 30.18
CA ASN A 108 -9.27 4.87 31.43
C ASN A 108 -8.75 3.48 31.82
N ALA A 109 -7.87 2.90 31.03
CA ALA A 109 -7.34 1.58 31.27
C ALA A 109 -5.82 1.53 31.02
N ASN A 110 -5.14 0.62 31.71
CA ASN A 110 -3.73 0.36 31.42
C ASN A 110 -3.65 -0.57 30.20
N THR A 111 -3.73 0.00 29.02
CA THR A 111 -3.79 -0.75 27.75
C THR A 111 -2.69 -0.36 26.78
N ASP A 112 -2.33 -1.32 25.92
CA ASP A 112 -1.53 -1.14 24.72
C ASP A 112 -2.37 -1.62 23.52
N ILE A 113 -2.72 -0.69 22.60
CA ILE A 113 -3.81 -0.91 21.64
C ILE A 113 -3.27 -0.97 20.21
N TYR A 114 -3.64 -2.05 19.52
CA TYR A 114 -3.33 -2.32 18.11
C TYR A 114 -4.63 -2.58 17.36
N VAL A 115 -4.89 -1.80 16.34
CA VAL A 115 -6.10 -1.92 15.52
C VAL A 115 -5.75 -2.15 14.06
N THR A 116 -6.58 -2.90 13.35
CA THR A 116 -6.46 -3.03 11.90
C THR A 116 -7.71 -2.57 11.17
N GLY A 117 -7.53 -2.26 9.89
CA GLY A 117 -8.65 -2.07 8.97
C GLY A 117 -8.24 -2.01 7.51
N SER A 118 -9.21 -2.35 6.67
CA SER A 118 -9.06 -2.42 5.21
C SER A 118 -9.48 -1.14 4.48
N ASN A 119 -9.88 -0.09 5.22
CA ASN A 119 -10.34 1.16 4.64
C ASN A 119 -9.64 2.35 5.30
N SER A 120 -9.35 3.39 4.53
CA SER A 120 -8.75 4.64 5.02
C SER A 120 -9.71 5.53 5.85
N LYS A 121 -10.93 5.06 6.19
CA LYS A 121 -11.69 5.64 7.30
C LYS A 121 -10.85 5.69 8.58
N LEU A 122 -9.92 4.72 8.73
CA LEU A 122 -8.87 4.72 9.76
C LEU A 122 -7.87 5.90 9.63
N MET A 123 -8.01 6.77 8.64
CA MET A 123 -7.25 8.01 8.44
C MET A 123 -8.17 9.24 8.42
N SER A 124 -9.44 9.10 8.83
CA SER A 124 -10.42 10.18 8.77
C SER A 124 -10.14 11.29 9.79
N SER A 125 -10.77 12.45 9.57
CA SER A 125 -10.77 13.54 10.54
C SER A 125 -11.34 13.14 11.90
N GLU A 126 -12.19 12.12 11.96
CA GLU A 126 -12.78 11.58 13.18
C GLU A 126 -11.71 10.98 14.09
N ILE A 127 -10.78 10.19 13.54
CA ILE A 127 -9.62 9.69 14.30
C ILE A 127 -8.79 10.85 14.88
N SER A 128 -8.51 11.84 14.06
CA SER A 128 -7.77 13.03 14.51
C SER A 128 -8.52 13.80 15.59
N THR A 129 -9.86 13.76 15.58
CA THR A 129 -10.70 14.43 16.57
C THR A 129 -10.74 13.65 17.90
N TYR A 130 -10.98 12.36 17.86
CA TYR A 130 -11.11 11.56 19.09
C TYR A 130 -9.77 11.15 19.68
N LEU A 131 -8.84 10.66 18.87
CA LEU A 131 -7.52 10.24 19.35
C LEU A 131 -6.52 11.40 19.50
N THR A 132 -6.83 12.61 19.02
CA THR A 132 -6.06 13.86 19.26
C THR A 132 -4.55 13.70 19.14
N GLY A 133 -4.07 13.05 18.06
CA GLY A 133 -2.64 12.80 17.84
C GLY A 133 -2.05 11.64 18.66
N ARG A 134 -2.86 10.90 19.44
CA ARG A 134 -2.42 9.74 20.22
C ARG A 134 -2.50 8.43 19.42
N TYR A 135 -2.07 8.45 18.16
CA TYR A 135 -2.00 7.28 17.31
C TYR A 135 -0.78 7.32 16.39
N ILE A 136 -0.36 6.16 15.93
CA ILE A 136 0.58 6.02 14.84
C ILE A 136 -0.04 5.20 13.72
N PHE A 137 0.11 5.67 12.50
CA PHE A 137 -0.37 5.00 11.31
C PHE A 137 0.74 4.15 10.68
N ILE A 138 0.48 2.86 10.52
CA ILE A 138 1.40 1.88 9.93
C ILE A 138 0.76 1.32 8.67
N PRO A 139 1.16 1.82 7.47
CA PRO A 139 0.64 1.31 6.21
C PRO A 139 1.12 -0.12 5.97
N VAL A 140 0.19 -1.05 5.79
CA VAL A 140 0.49 -2.45 5.46
C VAL A 140 0.28 -2.68 3.97
N TYR A 141 1.37 -2.87 3.24
CA TYR A 141 1.36 -3.19 1.82
C TYR A 141 1.35 -4.71 1.60
N THR A 142 1.07 -5.16 0.37
CA THR A 142 1.38 -6.52 -0.08
C THR A 142 2.88 -6.80 0.10
N LEU A 143 3.35 -8.01 -0.06
CA LEU A 143 4.77 -8.34 0.17
C LEU A 143 5.69 -7.44 -0.69
N SER A 144 6.78 -6.96 -0.11
CA SER A 144 7.91 -6.46 -0.89
C SER A 144 8.59 -7.61 -1.62
N PHE A 145 9.44 -7.31 -2.60
CA PHE A 145 10.17 -8.38 -3.26
C PHE A 145 11.12 -9.13 -2.30
N ALA A 146 11.74 -8.42 -1.36
CA ALA A 146 12.56 -9.05 -0.33
C ALA A 146 11.73 -10.00 0.56
N GLU A 147 10.52 -9.58 1.00
CA GLU A 147 9.59 -10.46 1.71
C GLU A 147 9.14 -11.62 0.83
N TYR A 148 8.88 -11.38 -0.46
CA TYR A 148 8.50 -12.43 -1.41
C TYR A 148 9.57 -13.52 -1.52
N LEU A 149 10.84 -13.16 -1.57
CA LEU A 149 11.96 -14.11 -1.56
C LEU A 149 11.98 -14.98 -0.29
N GLU A 150 11.69 -14.40 0.89
CA GLU A 150 11.57 -15.15 2.13
C GLU A 150 10.38 -16.14 2.09
N PHE A 151 9.26 -15.74 1.46
CA PHE A 151 8.10 -16.61 1.26
C PHE A 151 8.38 -17.75 0.28
N LYS A 152 9.29 -17.56 -0.66
CA LYS A 152 9.75 -18.55 -1.65
C LYS A 152 11.09 -19.18 -1.29
N LYS A 153 11.55 -19.12 -0.04
CA LYS A 153 12.87 -19.60 0.38
C LYS A 153 13.15 -21.07 0.08
N SER A 154 12.13 -21.91 0.00
CA SER A 154 12.26 -23.31 -0.41
C SER A 154 12.27 -23.52 -1.94
N ASP A 155 12.06 -22.48 -2.73
CA ASP A 155 12.08 -22.51 -4.18
C ASP A 155 13.55 -22.48 -4.66
N SER A 156 13.90 -23.33 -5.61
CA SER A 156 15.27 -23.42 -6.15
C SER A 156 15.59 -22.38 -7.24
N ARG A 157 14.59 -21.62 -7.66
CA ARG A 157 14.73 -20.57 -8.69
C ARG A 157 15.57 -19.40 -8.20
N SER A 158 16.28 -18.78 -9.12
CA SER A 158 17.07 -17.59 -8.84
C SER A 158 16.16 -16.37 -8.49
N PRO A 159 16.67 -15.37 -7.75
CA PRO A 159 15.93 -14.13 -7.49
C PRO A 159 15.41 -13.44 -8.76
N LYS A 160 16.11 -13.56 -9.89
CA LYS A 160 15.67 -13.00 -11.19
C LYS A 160 14.46 -13.71 -11.76
N GLU A 161 14.43 -15.03 -11.67
CA GLU A 161 13.27 -15.83 -12.10
C GLU A 161 12.07 -15.56 -11.20
N LEU A 162 12.28 -15.44 -9.88
CA LEU A 162 11.26 -15.07 -8.92
C LEU A 162 10.78 -13.62 -9.11
N LEU A 163 11.65 -12.70 -9.56
CA LEU A 163 11.23 -11.34 -9.92
C LEU A 163 10.26 -11.35 -11.10
N ASN A 164 10.49 -12.16 -12.12
CA ASN A 164 9.58 -12.30 -13.26
C ASN A 164 8.19 -12.81 -12.83
N GLU A 165 8.15 -13.74 -11.87
CA GLU A 165 6.91 -14.21 -11.26
C GLU A 165 6.24 -13.09 -10.43
N TYR A 166 7.00 -12.39 -9.60
CA TYR A 166 6.52 -11.29 -8.76
C TYR A 166 5.94 -10.13 -9.57
N ILE A 167 6.56 -9.76 -10.71
CA ILE A 167 6.03 -8.75 -11.63
C ILE A 167 4.65 -9.16 -12.15
N ARG A 168 4.41 -10.46 -12.40
CA ARG A 168 3.16 -10.98 -12.99
C ARG A 168 2.11 -11.29 -11.93
N LEU A 169 2.47 -12.00 -10.87
CA LEU A 169 1.55 -12.51 -9.87
C LEU A 169 1.42 -11.63 -8.64
N GLY A 170 2.28 -10.60 -8.50
CA GLY A 170 2.25 -9.65 -7.41
C GLY A 170 2.75 -10.21 -6.08
N GLY A 171 2.44 -9.48 -5.01
CA GLY A 171 2.89 -9.74 -3.65
C GLY A 171 1.76 -10.05 -2.67
N PHE A 172 0.56 -10.47 -3.09
CA PHE A 172 -0.43 -10.94 -2.12
C PHE A 172 0.08 -12.18 -1.38
N PRO A 173 0.12 -12.18 -0.03
CA PRO A 173 0.71 -13.29 0.74
C PRO A 173 0.13 -14.67 0.39
N ILE A 174 -1.18 -14.75 0.17
CA ILE A 174 -1.85 -16.01 -0.19
C ILE A 174 -1.33 -16.60 -1.52
N VAL A 175 -1.01 -15.72 -2.49
CA VAL A 175 -0.46 -16.12 -3.79
C VAL A 175 1.01 -16.56 -3.62
N ALA A 176 1.79 -15.81 -2.83
CA ALA A 176 3.19 -16.12 -2.58
C ALA A 176 3.41 -17.43 -1.81
N LEU A 177 2.52 -17.75 -0.85
CA LEU A 177 2.60 -18.98 -0.04
C LEU A 177 2.29 -20.26 -0.82
N SER A 178 1.63 -20.13 -1.96
CA SER A 178 1.10 -21.28 -2.69
C SER A 178 1.82 -21.47 -4.02
N ASN A 179 1.92 -22.72 -4.45
CA ASN A 179 2.46 -23.06 -5.77
C ASN A 179 1.32 -23.14 -6.80
N PHE A 180 0.52 -22.08 -6.89
CA PHE A 180 -0.54 -21.99 -7.89
C PHE A 180 0.03 -21.79 -9.28
N ASP A 181 -0.64 -22.36 -10.27
CA ASP A 181 -0.45 -21.91 -11.65
C ASP A 181 -0.96 -20.47 -11.82
N GLU A 182 -0.57 -19.83 -12.89
CA GLU A 182 -0.90 -18.42 -13.16
C GLU A 182 -2.41 -18.17 -13.18
N ARG A 183 -3.19 -19.10 -13.75
CA ARG A 183 -4.64 -19.01 -13.83
C ARG A 183 -5.28 -19.02 -12.45
N SER A 184 -4.88 -19.98 -11.61
CA SER A 184 -5.39 -20.10 -10.23
C SER A 184 -5.00 -18.89 -9.37
N ALA A 185 -3.77 -18.39 -9.53
CA ALA A 185 -3.32 -17.17 -8.86
C ALA A 185 -4.21 -15.95 -9.23
N TYR A 186 -4.51 -15.76 -10.52
CA TYR A 186 -5.39 -14.65 -10.93
C TYR A 186 -6.83 -14.83 -10.46
N GLN A 187 -7.37 -16.06 -10.38
CA GLN A 187 -8.68 -16.30 -9.80
C GLN A 187 -8.75 -15.87 -8.32
N ILE A 188 -7.69 -16.12 -7.55
CA ILE A 188 -7.60 -15.66 -6.16
C ILE A 188 -7.56 -14.13 -6.09
N VAL A 189 -6.72 -13.49 -6.91
CA VAL A 189 -6.61 -12.03 -6.96
C VAL A 189 -7.93 -11.40 -7.40
N GLU A 190 -8.65 -12.00 -8.35
CA GLU A 190 -9.99 -11.58 -8.77
C GLU A 190 -10.99 -11.66 -7.61
N GLY A 191 -10.96 -12.73 -6.85
CA GLY A 191 -11.77 -12.87 -5.63
C GLY A 191 -11.46 -11.79 -4.59
N ILE A 192 -10.18 -11.45 -4.39
CA ILE A 192 -9.76 -10.35 -3.51
C ILE A 192 -10.30 -9.02 -4.06
N TYR A 193 -10.06 -8.72 -5.33
CA TYR A 193 -10.53 -7.50 -5.98
C TYR A 193 -12.05 -7.34 -5.86
N ASN A 194 -12.82 -8.38 -6.20
CA ASN A 194 -14.27 -8.36 -6.11
C ASN A 194 -14.75 -8.14 -4.67
N SER A 195 -14.08 -8.74 -3.68
CA SER A 195 -14.37 -8.52 -2.26
C SER A 195 -14.14 -7.06 -1.85
N VAL A 196 -13.04 -6.43 -2.30
CA VAL A 196 -12.77 -5.01 -2.04
C VAL A 196 -13.84 -4.12 -2.68
N ILE A 197 -14.14 -4.35 -3.96
CA ILE A 197 -15.17 -3.56 -4.67
C ILE A 197 -16.52 -3.68 -3.99
N THR A 198 -16.94 -4.88 -3.61
CA THR A 198 -18.25 -5.13 -3.00
C THR A 198 -18.33 -4.59 -1.57
N ASN A 199 -17.38 -4.98 -0.71
CA ASN A 199 -17.50 -4.71 0.74
C ASN A 199 -16.96 -3.32 1.13
N ASP A 200 -15.85 -2.86 0.52
CA ASP A 200 -15.22 -1.61 0.93
C ASP A 200 -15.69 -0.41 0.11
N ILE A 201 -16.26 -0.63 -1.09
CA ILE A 201 -16.72 0.45 -1.96
C ILE A 201 -18.25 0.40 -2.14
N THR A 202 -18.81 -0.66 -2.73
CA THR A 202 -20.22 -0.68 -3.14
C THR A 202 -21.18 -0.66 -1.95
N LYS A 203 -20.92 -1.43 -0.90
CA LYS A 203 -21.78 -1.43 0.31
C LYS A 203 -21.74 -0.09 1.06
N ARG A 204 -20.63 0.66 0.97
CA ARG A 204 -20.42 1.92 1.71
C ARG A 204 -20.83 3.15 0.92
N HIS A 205 -20.86 3.04 -0.39
CA HIS A 205 -21.19 4.14 -1.30
C HIS A 205 -22.27 3.68 -2.25
N ASN A 206 -23.42 4.32 -2.26
CA ASN A 206 -24.54 3.97 -3.09
C ASN A 206 -24.22 4.20 -4.59
N ILE A 207 -23.52 3.25 -5.22
CA ILE A 207 -23.12 3.33 -6.63
C ILE A 207 -24.34 3.00 -7.49
N THR A 208 -24.94 4.02 -8.09
CA THR A 208 -26.13 3.89 -8.94
C THR A 208 -25.82 3.31 -10.32
N ASN A 209 -24.58 3.47 -10.81
CA ASN A 209 -24.16 2.97 -12.13
C ASN A 209 -22.83 2.21 -12.04
N PHE A 210 -22.94 0.92 -11.74
CA PHE A 210 -21.80 0.02 -11.58
C PHE A 210 -20.99 -0.18 -12.89
N ASP A 211 -21.67 -0.14 -14.08
CA ASP A 211 -20.97 -0.25 -15.36
C ASP A 211 -20.03 0.96 -15.60
N LEU A 212 -20.50 2.18 -15.32
CA LEU A 212 -19.64 3.37 -15.42
C LEU A 212 -18.49 3.34 -14.41
N PHE A 213 -18.76 2.90 -13.19
CA PHE A 213 -17.72 2.71 -12.20
C PHE A 213 -16.62 1.76 -12.69
N ASN A 214 -17.00 0.57 -13.18
CA ASN A 214 -16.05 -0.42 -13.71
C ASN A 214 -15.26 0.12 -14.92
N ARG A 215 -15.85 0.95 -15.76
CA ARG A 215 -15.13 1.59 -16.87
C ARG A 215 -14.08 2.58 -16.38
N VAL A 216 -14.40 3.35 -15.34
CA VAL A 216 -13.43 4.25 -14.69
C VAL A 216 -12.28 3.41 -14.11
N VAL A 217 -12.58 2.32 -13.39
CA VAL A 217 -11.54 1.43 -12.85
C VAL A 217 -10.65 0.88 -13.96
N LYS A 218 -11.23 0.36 -15.03
CA LYS A 218 -10.45 -0.16 -16.18
C LYS A 218 -9.57 0.91 -16.80
N TYR A 219 -10.08 2.13 -16.97
CA TYR A 219 -9.29 3.25 -17.48
C TYR A 219 -8.09 3.54 -16.59
N ILE A 220 -8.28 3.58 -15.27
CA ILE A 220 -7.21 3.82 -14.29
C ILE A 220 -6.16 2.71 -14.39
N VAL A 221 -6.60 1.45 -14.35
CA VAL A 221 -5.73 0.27 -14.40
C VAL A 221 -4.92 0.21 -15.71
N GLU A 222 -5.52 0.59 -16.84
CA GLU A 222 -4.84 0.66 -18.13
C GLU A 222 -3.75 1.75 -18.14
N ASN A 223 -4.03 2.88 -17.49
CA ASN A 223 -3.16 4.06 -17.48
C ASN A 223 -2.29 4.20 -16.22
N VAL A 224 -2.09 3.13 -15.45
CA VAL A 224 -1.15 3.11 -14.32
C VAL A 224 0.24 3.57 -14.78
N GLY A 225 0.87 4.43 -13.98
CA GLY A 225 2.17 5.03 -14.32
C GLY A 225 2.11 6.16 -15.35
N LYS A 226 0.93 6.48 -15.89
CA LYS A 226 0.75 7.65 -16.78
C LYS A 226 0.04 8.77 -16.04
N THR A 227 0.36 10.00 -16.40
CA THR A 227 -0.37 11.17 -15.89
C THR A 227 -1.74 11.29 -16.55
N PHE A 228 -2.78 11.45 -15.76
CA PHE A 228 -4.12 11.75 -16.24
C PHE A 228 -4.90 12.64 -15.25
N SER A 229 -6.05 13.10 -15.65
CA SER A 229 -6.95 13.89 -14.82
C SER A 229 -8.38 13.35 -14.87
N ALA A 230 -9.20 13.68 -13.87
CA ALA A 230 -10.62 13.33 -13.89
C ALA A 230 -11.34 13.87 -15.15
N ASN A 231 -10.92 15.03 -15.63
CA ASN A 231 -11.41 15.58 -16.91
C ASN A 231 -11.06 14.69 -18.12
N ALA A 232 -9.87 14.07 -18.14
CA ALA A 232 -9.48 13.15 -19.21
C ALA A 232 -10.35 11.89 -19.20
N ILE A 233 -10.64 11.34 -18.02
CA ILE A 233 -11.55 10.20 -17.86
C ILE A 233 -12.97 10.55 -18.33
N ALA A 234 -13.51 11.70 -17.88
CA ALA A 234 -14.85 12.13 -18.30
C ALA A 234 -14.95 12.34 -19.82
N LYS A 235 -13.91 12.92 -20.46
CA LYS A 235 -13.83 13.06 -21.92
C LYS A 235 -13.75 11.71 -22.62
N PHE A 236 -12.97 10.77 -22.10
CA PHE A 236 -12.88 9.41 -22.63
C PHE A 236 -14.27 8.72 -22.62
N LEU A 237 -14.96 8.74 -21.48
CA LEU A 237 -16.30 8.17 -21.37
C LEU A 237 -17.30 8.83 -22.34
N LYS A 238 -17.20 10.16 -22.50
CA LYS A 238 -18.04 10.88 -23.47
C LYS A 238 -17.76 10.43 -24.91
N SER A 239 -16.53 10.14 -25.27
CA SER A 239 -16.19 9.61 -26.61
C SER A 239 -16.75 8.20 -26.86
N GLU A 240 -17.02 7.44 -25.80
CA GLU A 240 -17.72 6.15 -25.84
C GLU A 240 -19.27 6.29 -25.80
N GLY A 241 -19.80 7.49 -25.94
CA GLY A 241 -21.24 7.75 -25.89
C GLY A 241 -21.84 7.68 -24.48
N ARG A 242 -21.02 7.81 -23.44
CA ARG A 242 -21.44 7.76 -22.05
C ARG A 242 -21.13 9.08 -21.35
N SER A 243 -21.96 9.46 -20.37
CA SER A 243 -21.78 10.71 -19.64
C SER A 243 -21.55 10.44 -18.16
N LEU A 244 -20.45 10.97 -17.63
CA LEU A 244 -20.16 11.00 -16.21
C LEU A 244 -19.60 12.37 -15.86
N SER A 245 -20.08 12.96 -14.77
CA SER A 245 -19.55 14.25 -14.33
C SER A 245 -18.11 14.09 -13.80
N VAL A 246 -17.33 15.14 -13.93
CA VAL A 246 -15.94 15.17 -13.39
C VAL A 246 -15.94 14.95 -11.89
N GLU A 247 -16.94 15.47 -11.19
CA GLU A 247 -17.12 15.26 -9.74
C GLU A 247 -17.33 13.78 -9.40
N ALA A 248 -18.18 13.08 -10.15
CA ALA A 248 -18.38 11.64 -9.96
C ALA A 248 -17.10 10.83 -10.22
N VAL A 249 -16.29 11.23 -11.19
CA VAL A 249 -14.96 10.63 -11.41
C VAL A 249 -14.06 10.85 -10.19
N TYR A 250 -14.02 12.06 -9.62
CA TYR A 250 -13.25 12.32 -8.40
C TYR A 250 -13.74 11.48 -7.22
N ASN A 251 -15.06 11.30 -7.08
CA ASN A 251 -15.61 10.41 -6.05
C ASN A 251 -15.15 8.97 -6.23
N TYR A 252 -15.18 8.44 -7.46
CA TYR A 252 -14.70 7.09 -7.75
C TYR A 252 -13.20 6.91 -7.47
N LEU A 253 -12.37 7.88 -7.86
CA LEU A 253 -10.95 7.89 -7.51
C LEU A 253 -10.75 7.88 -6.00
N ASN A 254 -11.45 8.73 -5.27
CA ASN A 254 -11.36 8.82 -3.82
C ASN A 254 -11.81 7.51 -3.12
N TRP A 255 -12.85 6.84 -3.61
CA TRP A 255 -13.30 5.56 -3.05
C TRP A 255 -12.27 4.45 -3.28
N LEU A 256 -11.64 4.41 -4.46
CA LEU A 256 -10.57 3.46 -4.76
C LEU A 256 -9.32 3.71 -3.89
N GLU A 257 -8.96 4.98 -3.66
CA GLU A 257 -7.88 5.35 -2.74
C GLU A 257 -8.23 4.96 -1.30
N LYS A 258 -9.45 5.24 -0.86
CA LYS A 258 -9.94 4.88 0.47
C LYS A 258 -9.97 3.37 0.72
N ALA A 259 -10.21 2.57 -0.30
CA ALA A 259 -10.14 1.11 -0.25
C ALA A 259 -8.71 0.57 -0.47
N PHE A 260 -7.70 1.44 -0.54
CA PHE A 260 -6.31 1.08 -0.81
C PHE A 260 -6.10 0.29 -2.12
N VAL A 261 -6.98 0.43 -3.11
CA VAL A 261 -6.82 -0.20 -4.43
C VAL A 261 -5.80 0.56 -5.27
N ILE A 262 -5.86 1.89 -5.21
CA ILE A 262 -4.94 2.80 -5.90
C ILE A 262 -4.27 3.75 -4.91
N TYR A 263 -3.11 4.24 -5.28
CA TYR A 263 -2.33 5.22 -4.53
C TYR A 263 -1.96 6.37 -5.44
N ARG A 264 -2.30 7.57 -4.99
CA ARG A 264 -2.02 8.81 -5.72
C ARG A 264 -0.57 9.21 -5.52
N CYS A 265 0.10 9.54 -6.62
CA CYS A 265 1.43 10.12 -6.62
C CYS A 265 1.36 11.53 -7.23
N GLN A 266 1.58 12.54 -6.41
CA GLN A 266 1.53 13.94 -6.81
C GLN A 266 2.80 14.33 -7.57
N ARG A 267 2.72 15.42 -8.34
CA ARG A 267 3.89 15.98 -9.02
C ARG A 267 4.61 16.99 -8.14
N TYR A 268 5.93 16.97 -8.23
CA TYR A 268 6.82 17.94 -7.60
C TYR A 268 7.60 18.71 -8.66
N ASP A 269 7.44 20.02 -8.68
CA ASP A 269 8.22 20.89 -9.56
C ASP A 269 9.60 21.16 -8.95
N LEU A 270 10.64 20.63 -9.56
CA LEU A 270 12.01 20.77 -9.09
C LEU A 270 12.54 22.21 -9.17
N GLN A 271 12.06 22.99 -10.15
CA GLN A 271 12.45 24.39 -10.32
C GLN A 271 11.66 25.29 -9.36
N GLY A 272 10.34 25.13 -9.29
CA GLY A 272 9.46 25.89 -8.40
C GLY A 272 9.46 25.38 -6.95
N LYS A 273 10.10 24.25 -6.65
CA LYS A 273 10.17 23.61 -5.33
C LYS A 273 8.81 23.48 -4.65
N SER A 274 7.78 23.08 -5.42
CA SER A 274 6.40 23.01 -4.95
C SER A 274 5.67 21.78 -5.48
N VAL A 275 4.75 21.26 -4.67
CA VAL A 275 3.84 20.17 -5.07
C VAL A 275 2.75 20.74 -5.97
N LEU A 276 2.55 20.13 -7.13
CA LEU A 276 1.54 20.51 -8.10
C LEU A 276 0.22 19.76 -7.87
N LYS A 277 -0.91 20.44 -8.00
CA LYS A 277 -2.25 19.88 -7.78
C LYS A 277 -2.87 19.20 -9.01
N THR A 278 -2.13 19.07 -10.11
CA THR A 278 -2.67 18.56 -11.38
C THR A 278 -1.72 17.57 -12.04
N GLN A 279 -2.25 16.71 -12.89
CA GLN A 279 -1.49 15.71 -13.64
C GLN A 279 -0.78 14.71 -12.71
N GLU A 280 -1.55 14.06 -11.86
CA GLU A 280 -1.09 13.03 -10.95
C GLU A 280 -0.94 11.68 -11.67
N LYS A 281 -0.10 10.80 -11.15
CA LYS A 281 -0.10 9.37 -11.49
C LYS A 281 -0.80 8.58 -10.40
N PHE A 282 -1.28 7.40 -10.77
CA PHE A 282 -1.84 6.46 -9.81
C PHE A 282 -1.14 5.13 -9.96
N TYR A 283 -0.84 4.50 -8.82
CA TYR A 283 -0.24 3.18 -8.73
C TYR A 283 -1.21 2.21 -8.05
N LEU A 284 -1.20 0.94 -8.48
CA LEU A 284 -2.05 -0.12 -7.91
C LEU A 284 -1.39 -0.70 -6.66
N ALA A 285 -2.17 -1.03 -5.66
CA ALA A 285 -1.70 -1.67 -4.43
C ALA A 285 -0.85 -2.91 -4.68
N ASP A 286 -1.10 -3.59 -5.79
CA ASP A 286 -0.38 -4.79 -6.21
C ASP A 286 -0.36 -4.92 -7.73
N ALA A 287 0.77 -5.36 -8.30
CA ALA A 287 0.94 -5.51 -9.74
C ALA A 287 -0.04 -6.54 -10.35
N SER A 288 -0.41 -7.58 -9.60
CA SER A 288 -1.34 -8.62 -10.06
C SER A 288 -2.74 -8.07 -10.40
N LEU A 289 -3.17 -6.99 -9.74
CA LEU A 289 -4.47 -6.35 -10.03
C LEU A 289 -4.57 -5.90 -11.48
N LYS A 290 -3.47 -5.40 -12.07
CA LYS A 290 -3.46 -5.01 -13.48
C LYS A 290 -3.75 -6.20 -14.39
N TYR A 291 -3.06 -7.30 -14.17
CA TYR A 291 -3.17 -8.47 -15.04
C TYR A 291 -4.44 -9.27 -14.79
N CYS A 292 -4.93 -9.27 -13.56
CA CYS A 292 -6.23 -9.84 -13.21
C CYS A 292 -7.39 -9.12 -13.94
N ILE A 293 -7.37 -7.77 -13.99
CA ILE A 293 -8.47 -6.96 -14.56
C ILE A 293 -8.38 -6.84 -16.08
N MET A 294 -7.14 -6.72 -16.63
CA MET A 294 -6.89 -6.39 -18.04
C MET A 294 -6.32 -7.54 -18.85
N GLY A 295 -5.92 -8.65 -18.22
CA GLY A 295 -5.09 -9.69 -18.82
C GLY A 295 -3.62 -9.30 -18.95
N PHE A 296 -2.76 -10.31 -19.07
CA PHE A 296 -1.31 -10.09 -19.20
C PHE A 296 -0.97 -9.46 -20.56
N ASN A 297 -0.22 -8.35 -20.52
CA ASN A 297 0.30 -7.69 -21.70
C ASN A 297 1.78 -7.31 -21.48
N PRO A 298 2.73 -7.86 -22.26
CA PRO A 298 4.15 -7.56 -22.13
C PRO A 298 4.52 -6.07 -22.29
N LYS A 299 3.69 -5.29 -22.98
CA LYS A 299 3.88 -3.84 -23.14
C LYS A 299 3.64 -3.07 -21.86
N SER A 300 2.92 -3.64 -20.91
CA SER A 300 2.62 -3.01 -19.61
C SER A 300 3.69 -3.26 -18.55
N ILE A 301 4.71 -4.06 -18.83
CA ILE A 301 5.76 -4.40 -17.85
C ILE A 301 6.46 -3.12 -17.35
N ALA A 302 6.80 -2.18 -18.21
CA ALA A 302 7.45 -0.92 -17.78
C ALA A 302 6.65 -0.18 -16.71
N ALA A 303 5.34 -0.04 -16.90
CA ALA A 303 4.46 0.59 -15.90
C ALA A 303 4.40 -0.21 -14.58
N MET A 304 4.53 -1.55 -14.64
CA MET A 304 4.58 -2.37 -13.42
C MET A 304 5.93 -2.29 -12.71
N LEU A 305 7.03 -2.07 -13.43
CA LEU A 305 8.33 -1.77 -12.80
C LEU A 305 8.25 -0.46 -12.00
N GLU A 306 7.68 0.61 -12.59
CA GLU A 306 7.42 1.85 -11.86
C GLU A 306 6.55 1.60 -10.62
N ASN A 307 5.48 0.83 -10.76
CA ASN A 307 4.58 0.48 -9.64
C ASN A 307 5.34 -0.21 -8.49
N ILE A 308 6.20 -1.18 -8.80
CA ILE A 308 7.00 -1.91 -7.82
C ILE A 308 8.00 -0.98 -7.12
N VAL A 309 8.71 -0.14 -7.88
CA VAL A 309 9.66 0.84 -7.34
C VAL A 309 8.96 1.88 -6.48
N TYR A 310 7.79 2.37 -6.89
CA TYR A 310 6.97 3.28 -6.07
C TYR A 310 6.70 2.72 -4.68
N PHE A 311 6.22 1.48 -4.61
CA PHE A 311 5.93 0.86 -3.32
C PHE A 311 7.17 0.53 -2.51
N GLU A 312 8.28 0.18 -3.17
CA GLU A 312 9.54 -0.03 -2.47
C GLU A 312 10.03 1.25 -1.79
N LEU A 313 9.99 2.38 -2.47
CA LEU A 313 10.31 3.68 -1.91
C LEU A 313 9.38 4.05 -0.72
N ARG A 314 8.07 3.78 -0.88
CA ARG A 314 7.07 4.00 0.19
C ARG A 314 7.33 3.13 1.41
N ARG A 315 7.69 1.85 1.24
CA ARG A 315 8.01 0.92 2.34
C ARG A 315 9.24 1.38 3.13
N ARG A 316 10.18 2.02 2.47
CA ARG A 316 11.37 2.60 3.10
C ARG A 316 11.12 3.94 3.79
N GLY A 317 9.88 4.41 3.78
CA GLY A 317 9.47 5.62 4.48
C GLY A 317 9.63 6.91 3.69
N TYR A 318 9.94 6.83 2.39
CA TYR A 318 9.98 8.02 1.55
C TYR A 318 8.58 8.55 1.24
N GLU A 319 8.43 9.86 1.23
CA GLU A 319 7.38 10.55 0.49
C GLU A 319 7.78 10.58 -1.00
N VAL A 320 6.92 10.03 -1.86
CA VAL A 320 7.24 9.81 -3.27
C VAL A 320 6.41 10.72 -4.15
N TYR A 321 7.08 11.43 -5.02
CA TYR A 321 6.51 12.36 -5.99
C TYR A 321 6.99 12.03 -7.39
N ILE A 322 6.23 12.47 -8.42
CA ILE A 322 6.69 12.50 -9.81
C ILE A 322 7.46 13.80 -9.99
N GLY A 323 8.71 13.73 -10.45
CA GLY A 323 9.52 14.91 -10.69
C GLY A 323 9.13 15.63 -11.99
N LYS A 324 9.03 16.96 -11.92
CA LYS A 324 8.95 17.82 -13.10
C LYS A 324 10.18 18.74 -13.13
N ASN A 325 10.98 18.63 -14.18
CA ASN A 325 12.12 19.51 -14.43
C ASN A 325 11.93 20.24 -15.78
N GLY A 326 11.36 21.45 -15.74
CA GLY A 326 10.94 22.14 -16.95
C GLY A 326 9.84 21.38 -17.69
N THR A 327 10.15 20.91 -18.90
CA THR A 327 9.24 20.05 -19.71
C THR A 327 9.47 18.57 -19.51
N LYS A 328 10.54 18.18 -18.80
CA LYS A 328 10.94 16.79 -18.59
C LYS A 328 10.32 16.21 -17.33
N GLU A 329 10.10 14.91 -17.36
CA GLU A 329 9.60 14.12 -16.24
C GLU A 329 10.71 13.26 -15.66
N ILE A 330 10.76 13.16 -14.34
CA ILE A 330 11.54 12.18 -13.58
C ILE A 330 10.51 11.27 -12.91
N ASP A 331 10.65 9.96 -13.05
CA ASP A 331 9.65 9.02 -12.57
C ASP A 331 9.40 9.22 -11.08
N PHE A 332 10.49 9.33 -10.27
CA PHE A 332 10.34 9.56 -8.84
C PHE A 332 11.34 10.56 -8.27
N VAL A 333 10.79 11.42 -7.43
CA VAL A 333 11.51 12.23 -6.45
C VAL A 333 11.07 11.69 -5.10
N ALA A 334 11.94 10.99 -4.40
CA ALA A 334 11.64 10.40 -3.10
C ALA A 334 12.35 11.21 -2.00
N VAL A 335 11.57 11.67 -1.01
CA VAL A 335 12.03 12.58 0.05
C VAL A 335 11.78 11.94 1.40
N GLN A 336 12.79 11.95 2.28
CA GLN A 336 12.66 11.51 3.66
C GLN A 336 13.48 12.43 4.57
N ARG A 337 12.83 13.23 5.39
CA ARG A 337 13.47 14.29 6.20
C ARG A 337 14.32 15.22 5.31
N ASP A 338 15.63 15.24 5.52
CA ASP A 338 16.61 16.06 4.77
C ASP A 338 17.22 15.30 3.59
N GLU A 339 16.87 14.03 3.41
CA GLU A 339 17.37 13.18 2.33
C GLU A 339 16.43 13.22 1.13
N ARG A 340 17.02 13.16 -0.04
CA ARG A 340 16.30 13.07 -1.31
C ARG A 340 17.05 12.15 -2.25
N ILE A 341 16.30 11.37 -3.03
CA ILE A 341 16.84 10.60 -4.14
C ILE A 341 15.98 10.80 -5.39
N TYR A 342 16.60 10.66 -6.54
CA TYR A 342 15.93 10.69 -7.84
C TYR A 342 16.02 9.32 -8.47
N VAL A 343 14.90 8.82 -8.96
CA VAL A 343 14.85 7.48 -9.55
C VAL A 343 14.13 7.54 -10.88
N GLN A 344 14.79 7.00 -11.91
CA GLN A 344 14.22 6.74 -13.21
C GLN A 344 14.09 5.23 -13.38
N VAL A 345 13.01 4.75 -14.00
CA VAL A 345 12.72 3.33 -14.13
C VAL A 345 12.55 2.97 -15.60
N CYS A 346 13.32 2.03 -16.09
CA CYS A 346 13.20 1.57 -17.47
C CYS A 346 13.36 0.05 -17.58
N ARG A 347 12.75 -0.54 -18.61
CA ARG A 347 12.89 -1.97 -18.88
C ARG A 347 14.29 -2.30 -19.42
N ARG A 348 14.80 -1.47 -20.33
CA ARG A 348 16.14 -1.54 -20.92
C ARG A 348 16.65 -0.13 -21.12
N LEU A 349 17.95 0.05 -20.99
CA LEU A 349 18.61 1.28 -21.43
C LEU A 349 18.76 1.22 -22.95
N PRO A 350 18.26 2.20 -23.69
CA PRO A 350 18.47 2.27 -25.13
C PRO A 350 19.96 2.50 -25.43
N GLU A 351 20.54 1.75 -26.37
CA GLU A 351 21.95 1.88 -26.77
C GLU A 351 22.27 3.26 -27.37
N GLU A 352 21.31 3.96 -27.95
CA GLU A 352 21.48 5.22 -28.66
C GLU A 352 20.86 6.45 -27.95
N SER A 353 20.20 6.30 -26.82
CA SER A 353 19.59 7.44 -26.12
C SER A 353 19.88 7.43 -24.64
N ASP A 354 20.71 8.34 -24.20
CA ASP A 354 20.97 8.64 -22.79
C ASP A 354 19.80 9.38 -22.12
N ARG A 355 18.57 9.34 -22.69
CA ARG A 355 17.45 10.18 -22.25
C ARG A 355 17.18 10.02 -20.77
N GLU A 356 17.14 8.79 -20.26
CA GLU A 356 16.85 8.48 -18.86
C GLU A 356 17.97 9.02 -17.96
N ILE A 357 19.21 8.89 -18.40
CA ILE A 357 20.39 9.40 -17.70
C ILE A 357 20.48 10.93 -17.86
N ALA A 358 20.25 11.45 -19.07
CA ALA A 358 20.34 12.89 -19.36
C ALA A 358 19.34 13.71 -18.52
N ASN A 359 18.11 13.23 -18.33
CA ASN A 359 17.11 13.90 -17.50
C ASN A 359 17.59 14.04 -16.05
N LEU A 360 18.27 13.03 -15.51
CA LEU A 360 18.83 13.05 -14.17
C LEU A 360 20.08 13.94 -14.06
N LEU A 361 20.92 13.96 -15.07
CA LEU A 361 22.14 14.81 -15.12
C LEU A 361 21.84 16.31 -15.20
N GLU A 362 20.68 16.68 -15.71
CA GLU A 362 20.23 18.08 -15.72
C GLU A 362 19.84 18.61 -14.33
N ILE A 363 19.59 17.73 -13.37
CA ILE A 363 19.31 18.12 -11.99
C ILE A 363 20.64 18.48 -11.31
N LYS A 364 20.86 19.78 -11.13
CA LYS A 364 22.09 20.33 -10.58
C LYS A 364 22.07 20.42 -9.06
N ASP A 365 21.99 19.27 -8.42
CA ASP A 365 22.17 19.12 -6.98
C ASP A 365 23.02 17.87 -6.66
N HIS A 366 23.32 17.68 -5.39
CA HIS A 366 24.22 16.61 -4.90
C HIS A 366 23.48 15.34 -4.45
N TYR A 367 22.16 15.30 -4.57
CA TYR A 367 21.38 14.13 -4.13
C TYR A 367 21.61 12.93 -5.06
N PRO A 368 21.56 11.71 -4.51
CA PRO A 368 21.77 10.49 -5.30
C PRO A 368 20.75 10.36 -6.44
N LYS A 369 21.22 9.84 -7.56
CA LYS A 369 20.45 9.64 -8.78
C LYS A 369 20.59 8.20 -9.24
N TYR A 370 19.46 7.55 -9.52
CA TYR A 370 19.40 6.14 -9.88
C TYR A 370 18.64 5.93 -11.18
N VAL A 371 19.15 5.05 -12.03
CA VAL A 371 18.36 4.40 -13.07
C VAL A 371 18.19 2.94 -12.66
N VAL A 372 16.95 2.53 -12.46
CA VAL A 372 16.58 1.16 -12.11
C VAL A 372 16.09 0.43 -13.35
N THR A 373 16.71 -0.70 -13.68
CA THR A 373 16.46 -1.40 -14.96
C THR A 373 16.41 -2.92 -14.78
N LEU A 374 15.83 -3.63 -15.76
CA LEU A 374 15.96 -5.07 -15.92
C LEU A 374 17.16 -5.48 -16.78
N ASP A 375 17.91 -4.52 -17.29
CA ASP A 375 19.06 -4.76 -18.14
C ASP A 375 20.28 -5.15 -17.28
N GLU A 376 20.69 -6.40 -17.41
CA GLU A 376 21.81 -6.96 -16.62
C GLU A 376 23.17 -6.39 -16.98
N LEU A 377 23.34 -5.98 -18.24
CA LEU A 377 24.60 -5.48 -18.76
C LEU A 377 24.82 -3.99 -18.52
N ALA A 378 23.76 -3.29 -18.10
CA ALA A 378 23.79 -1.83 -17.93
C ALA A 378 24.27 -1.37 -16.55
N ALA A 379 24.47 -2.28 -15.58
CA ALA A 379 24.85 -1.89 -14.22
C ALA A 379 26.18 -1.12 -14.20
N GLY A 380 26.21 0.05 -13.51
CA GLY A 380 27.38 0.89 -13.46
C GLY A 380 27.12 2.30 -12.92
N ASN A 381 28.01 3.22 -13.28
CA ASN A 381 27.89 4.64 -12.93
C ASN A 381 28.24 5.50 -14.15
N VAL A 382 27.34 6.40 -14.51
CA VAL A 382 27.54 7.36 -15.60
C VAL A 382 27.42 8.77 -15.03
N ASN A 383 28.56 9.45 -14.89
CA ASN A 383 28.64 10.85 -14.43
C ASN A 383 27.91 11.08 -13.09
N GLY A 384 27.97 10.11 -12.14
CA GLY A 384 27.33 10.19 -10.84
C GLY A 384 25.92 9.62 -10.79
N VAL A 385 25.32 9.23 -11.91
CA VAL A 385 24.06 8.48 -11.94
C VAL A 385 24.38 6.99 -11.81
N LYS A 386 23.85 6.37 -10.76
CA LYS A 386 24.00 4.93 -10.51
C LYS A 386 22.96 4.15 -11.30
N ILE A 387 23.42 3.21 -12.11
CA ILE A 387 22.55 2.29 -12.85
C ILE A 387 22.55 0.96 -12.11
N VAL A 388 21.38 0.52 -11.64
CA VAL A 388 21.23 -0.67 -10.82
C VAL A 388 20.18 -1.61 -11.39
N HIS A 389 20.44 -2.92 -11.28
CA HIS A 389 19.43 -3.90 -11.63
C HIS A 389 18.29 -3.89 -10.61
N LEU A 390 17.04 -4.09 -11.07
CA LEU A 390 15.85 -4.01 -10.21
C LEU A 390 15.92 -4.97 -9.01
N VAL A 391 16.43 -6.20 -9.17
CA VAL A 391 16.62 -7.12 -8.03
C VAL A 391 17.48 -6.47 -6.95
N ASP A 392 18.64 -5.93 -7.32
CA ASP A 392 19.60 -5.34 -6.38
C ASP A 392 18.99 -4.12 -5.68
N PHE A 393 18.24 -3.30 -6.45
CA PHE A 393 17.51 -2.16 -5.89
C PHE A 393 16.46 -2.60 -4.85
N LEU A 394 15.71 -3.68 -5.10
CA LEU A 394 14.63 -4.14 -4.24
C LEU A 394 15.09 -4.90 -2.99
N VAL A 395 16.30 -5.49 -3.01
CA VAL A 395 16.84 -6.24 -1.87
C VAL A 395 17.90 -5.48 -1.08
N SER A 396 18.39 -4.32 -1.58
CA SER A 396 19.35 -3.49 -0.87
C SER A 396 18.73 -2.86 0.37
N ASP A 397 19.45 -2.82 1.48
CA ASP A 397 19.03 -2.14 2.70
C ASP A 397 19.29 -0.61 2.67
N THR A 398 20.13 -0.15 1.76
CA THR A 398 20.54 1.27 1.63
C THR A 398 20.62 1.70 0.15
N TYR A 399 20.42 2.98 -0.07
CA TYR A 399 20.59 3.65 -1.37
C TYR A 399 21.74 4.64 -1.33
#